data_5abb13ce92afb577e06b89460d514b11
#
_entry.id   5abb13ce92afb577e06b89460d514b11
#
_cell.length_a   1.000
_cell.length_b   1.000
_cell.length_c   1.000
_cell.angle_alpha   90.00
_cell.angle_beta   90.00
_cell.angle_gamma   90.00
#
_symmetry.space_group_name_H-M   'P 1'
#
loop_
_entity.id
_entity.type
_entity.pdbx_description
1 polymer ?
#
loop_
_entity_poly.entity_id
_entity_poly.type
_entity_poly.pdbx_seq_one_letter_code
_entity_poly.pdbx_strand_id
1 'polypeptide(L)'
;RDGNQALIDPMDPERKLRMFKTLVRMGFKEIEVGFPSASQPDFDFVRHIIEHDLIPDDVTIQVLVQSRPELIRRTYESIRGAKQAIVHFYNSVNPLQRRVVFGLDQAGVTKIAVDAATLCRSLEPTVAGTRVRYEYSPESFTLAEPEFAVAICEAVMDVIEPTPTN
;
A
#
# COMPACT_ATOMS: atom_id res chain seq x y z
N ARG A 1 3.78 5.86 8.32
CA ARG A 1 2.36 6.14 8.07
C ARG A 1 1.51 5.81 9.30
N ASP A 2 1.56 4.61 9.79
CA ASP A 2 0.65 4.12 10.83
C ASP A 2 0.76 4.90 12.14
N GLY A 3 1.97 5.15 12.60
CA GLY A 3 2.19 5.98 13.78
C GLY A 3 1.67 7.42 13.64
N ASN A 4 1.73 7.99 12.42
CA ASN A 4 1.14 9.31 12.17
C ASN A 4 -0.39 9.30 12.25
N GLN A 5 -1.05 8.24 11.77
CA GLN A 5 -2.51 8.10 11.87
C GLN A 5 -3.00 7.96 13.32
N ALA A 6 -2.16 7.44 14.22
CA ALA A 6 -2.49 7.28 15.64
C ALA A 6 -2.36 8.58 16.46
N LEU A 7 -1.78 9.64 15.91
CA LEU A 7 -1.65 10.92 16.59
C LEU A 7 -3.01 11.63 16.68
N ILE A 8 -3.27 12.29 17.81
CA ILE A 8 -4.45 13.16 17.97
C ILE A 8 -4.40 14.31 16.95
N ASP A 9 -3.20 14.84 16.71
CA ASP A 9 -2.92 15.86 15.71
C ASP A 9 -1.86 15.30 14.74
N PRO A 10 -2.28 14.75 13.57
CA PRO A 10 -1.35 14.21 12.60
C PRO A 10 -0.34 15.25 12.11
N MET A 11 0.85 14.78 11.77
CA MET A 11 1.92 15.65 11.31
C MET A 11 1.53 16.42 10.03
N ASP A 12 1.79 17.71 10.03
CA ASP A 12 1.77 18.53 8.83
C ASP A 12 2.90 18.12 7.84
N PRO A 13 2.88 18.62 6.59
CA PRO A 13 3.87 18.22 5.58
C PRO A 13 5.33 18.49 5.99
N GLU A 14 5.60 19.58 6.73
CA GLU A 14 6.95 19.92 7.18
C GLU A 14 7.45 18.90 8.22
N ARG A 15 6.61 18.57 9.21
CA ARG A 15 6.92 17.55 10.21
C ARG A 15 7.06 16.16 9.60
N LYS A 16 6.20 15.81 8.63
CA LYS A 16 6.33 14.56 7.86
C LYS A 16 7.67 14.48 7.15
N LEU A 17 8.09 15.56 6.48
CA LEU A 17 9.37 15.61 5.79
C LEU A 17 10.54 15.48 6.76
N ARG A 18 10.48 16.15 7.90
CA ARG A 18 11.52 16.02 8.95
C ARG A 18 11.58 14.59 9.48
N MET A 19 10.43 13.95 9.72
CA MET A 19 10.37 12.56 10.16
C MET A 19 10.94 11.62 9.09
N PHE A 20 10.55 11.77 7.83
CA PHE A 20 11.08 10.99 6.72
C PHE A 20 12.62 11.07 6.65
N LYS A 21 13.17 12.29 6.65
CA LYS A 21 14.63 12.52 6.68
C LYS A 21 15.30 11.90 7.89
N THR A 22 14.63 11.87 9.04
CA THR A 22 15.14 11.23 10.25
C THR A 22 15.21 9.72 10.08
N LEU A 23 14.16 9.08 9.56
CA LEU A 23 14.15 7.64 9.30
C LEU A 23 15.24 7.25 8.30
N VAL A 24 15.42 8.02 7.24
CA VAL A 24 16.52 7.82 6.28
C VAL A 24 17.89 7.87 6.99
N ARG A 25 18.14 8.87 7.85
CA ARG A 25 19.39 8.97 8.62
C ARG A 25 19.59 7.83 9.62
N MET A 26 18.50 7.25 10.13
CA MET A 26 18.53 6.06 10.99
C MET A 26 18.86 4.78 10.21
N GLY A 27 18.87 4.84 8.87
CA GLY A 27 19.22 3.72 8.01
C GLY A 27 18.06 2.85 7.53
N PHE A 28 16.81 3.27 7.77
CA PHE A 28 15.65 2.55 7.22
C PHE A 28 15.67 2.60 5.68
N LYS A 29 15.45 1.43 5.05
CA LYS A 29 15.50 1.26 3.59
C LYS A 29 14.12 1.11 2.95
N GLU A 30 13.11 0.77 3.74
CA GLU A 30 11.71 0.73 3.34
C GLU A 30 10.92 1.59 4.31
N ILE A 31 10.21 2.59 3.78
CA ILE A 31 9.50 3.58 4.60
C ILE A 31 8.10 3.79 4.04
N GLU A 32 7.08 3.41 4.80
CA GLU A 32 5.69 3.70 4.43
C GLU A 32 5.38 5.17 4.71
N VAL A 33 5.22 5.96 3.65
CA VAL A 33 5.18 7.42 3.69
C VAL A 33 3.78 8.02 3.73
N GLY A 34 2.76 7.25 3.40
CA GLY A 34 1.40 7.76 3.44
C GLY A 34 0.34 6.83 2.85
N PHE A 35 -0.90 7.33 2.86
CA PHE A 35 -2.06 6.73 2.22
C PHE A 35 -2.60 7.72 1.16
N PRO A 36 -1.94 7.83 0.00
CA PRO A 36 -2.17 8.92 -0.96
C PRO A 36 -3.58 8.97 -1.54
N SER A 37 -4.29 7.84 -1.55
CA SER A 37 -5.68 7.81 -2.01
C SER A 37 -6.70 8.16 -0.92
N ALA A 38 -6.30 8.24 0.35
CA ALA A 38 -7.20 8.56 1.46
C ALA A 38 -7.34 10.07 1.67
N SER A 39 -6.30 10.86 1.38
CA SER A 39 -6.36 12.32 1.57
C SER A 39 -5.45 13.05 0.60
N GLN A 40 -5.81 14.29 0.26
CA GLN A 40 -4.98 15.15 -0.57
C GLN A 40 -3.63 15.48 0.08
N PRO A 41 -3.53 15.79 1.40
CA PRO A 41 -2.24 16.03 2.04
C PRO A 41 -1.27 14.84 1.94
N ASP A 42 -1.76 13.60 2.03
CA ASP A 42 -0.91 12.42 1.86
C ASP A 42 -0.47 12.26 0.40
N PHE A 43 -1.36 12.51 -0.55
CA PHE A 43 -1.02 12.51 -1.97
C PHE A 43 0.06 13.55 -2.28
N ASP A 44 -0.14 14.79 -1.84
CA ASP A 44 0.79 15.89 -2.07
C ASP A 44 2.15 15.63 -1.42
N PHE A 45 2.17 15.02 -0.24
CA PHE A 45 3.42 14.65 0.42
C PHE A 45 4.22 13.61 -0.38
N VAL A 46 3.55 12.55 -0.90
CA VAL A 46 4.21 11.55 -1.76
C VAL A 46 4.76 12.21 -3.02
N ARG A 47 3.97 13.07 -3.68
CA ARG A 47 4.42 13.82 -4.84
C ARG A 47 5.62 14.72 -4.52
N HIS A 48 5.54 15.44 -3.40
CA HIS A 48 6.60 16.36 -2.97
C HIS A 48 7.96 15.65 -2.83
N ILE A 49 8.02 14.50 -2.14
CA ILE A 49 9.30 13.80 -1.95
C ILE A 49 9.85 13.19 -3.24
N ILE A 50 8.99 12.86 -4.20
CA ILE A 50 9.40 12.36 -5.53
C ILE A 50 9.88 13.52 -6.41
N GLU A 51 9.09 14.57 -6.57
CA GLU A 51 9.34 15.69 -7.48
C GLU A 51 10.57 16.53 -7.09
N HIS A 52 10.93 16.52 -5.80
CA HIS A 52 12.11 17.23 -5.29
C HIS A 52 13.32 16.31 -5.07
N ASP A 53 13.26 15.06 -5.58
CA ASP A 53 14.37 14.08 -5.48
C ASP A 53 14.87 13.88 -4.04
N LEU A 54 13.93 13.78 -3.08
CA LEU A 54 14.25 13.67 -1.65
C LEU A 54 14.41 12.22 -1.17
N ILE A 55 14.20 11.24 -2.06
CA ILE A 55 14.28 9.81 -1.75
C ILE A 55 15.66 9.31 -2.18
N PRO A 56 16.52 8.86 -1.26
CA PRO A 56 17.81 8.26 -1.62
C PRO A 56 17.64 7.03 -2.53
N ASP A 57 18.64 6.76 -3.36
CA ASP A 57 18.62 5.67 -4.34
C ASP A 57 18.46 4.28 -3.69
N ASP A 58 18.90 4.13 -2.45
CA ASP A 58 18.84 2.90 -1.67
C ASP A 58 17.62 2.83 -0.72
N VAL A 59 16.69 3.76 -0.86
CA VAL A 59 15.44 3.80 -0.09
C VAL A 59 14.24 3.54 -1.00
N THR A 60 13.38 2.62 -0.57
CA THR A 60 12.09 2.35 -1.22
C THR A 60 10.97 2.99 -0.41
N ILE A 61 10.16 3.80 -1.05
CA ILE A 61 8.94 4.29 -0.41
C ILE A 61 7.84 3.25 -0.50
N GLN A 62 7.00 3.18 0.52
CA GLN A 62 5.81 2.35 0.54
C GLN A 62 4.57 3.22 0.67
N VAL A 63 3.51 2.88 -0.03
CA VAL A 63 2.23 3.58 0.00
C VAL A 63 1.10 2.61 0.25
N LEU A 64 0.21 2.96 1.18
CA LEU A 64 -0.95 2.13 1.52
C LEU A 64 -2.11 2.41 0.57
N VAL A 65 -2.86 1.36 0.26
CA VAL A 65 -4.12 1.48 -0.48
C VAL A 65 -5.12 0.38 -0.10
N GLN A 66 -6.38 0.75 0.10
CA GLN A 66 -7.45 -0.23 0.21
C GLN A 66 -7.72 -0.88 -1.16
N SER A 67 -8.11 -2.17 -1.18
CA SER A 67 -8.42 -2.95 -2.38
C SER A 67 -9.71 -2.47 -3.07
N ARG A 68 -9.68 -1.23 -3.56
CA ARG A 68 -10.76 -0.56 -4.30
C ARG A 68 -10.20 0.08 -5.57
N PRO A 69 -10.81 -0.17 -6.74
CA PRO A 69 -10.23 0.22 -8.03
C PRO A 69 -9.90 1.71 -8.15
N GLU A 70 -10.77 2.59 -7.68
CA GLU A 70 -10.57 4.04 -7.73
C GLU A 70 -9.40 4.50 -6.86
N LEU A 71 -9.23 3.87 -5.67
CA LEU A 71 -8.13 4.19 -4.76
C LEU A 71 -6.80 3.67 -5.29
N ILE A 72 -6.79 2.46 -5.86
CA ILE A 72 -5.60 1.87 -6.48
C ILE A 72 -5.10 2.77 -7.63
N ARG A 73 -5.99 3.21 -8.52
CA ARG A 73 -5.61 4.12 -9.62
C ARG A 73 -4.99 5.42 -9.09
N ARG A 74 -5.61 6.02 -8.07
CA ARG A 74 -5.11 7.24 -7.43
C ARG A 74 -3.75 7.03 -6.79
N THR A 75 -3.51 5.86 -6.20
CA THR A 75 -2.21 5.50 -5.63
C THR A 75 -1.13 5.40 -6.70
N TYR A 76 -1.41 4.78 -7.85
CA TYR A 76 -0.47 4.73 -8.97
C TYR A 76 -0.14 6.12 -9.53
N GLU A 77 -1.12 7.03 -9.57
CA GLU A 77 -0.84 8.44 -9.93
C GLU A 77 0.17 9.08 -8.97
N SER A 78 0.08 8.76 -7.67
CA SER A 78 0.95 9.36 -6.66
C SER A 78 2.42 8.91 -6.75
N ILE A 79 2.69 7.67 -7.17
CA ILE A 79 4.06 7.11 -7.22
C ILE A 79 4.76 7.34 -8.57
N ARG A 80 4.10 7.96 -9.55
CA ARG A 80 4.69 8.21 -10.86
C ARG A 80 6.00 8.99 -10.75
N GLY A 81 7.06 8.47 -11.35
CA GLY A 81 8.39 9.07 -11.34
C GLY A 81 9.25 8.69 -10.13
N ALA A 82 8.75 7.90 -9.18
CA ALA A 82 9.60 7.28 -8.17
C ALA A 82 10.54 6.24 -8.82
N LYS A 83 11.77 6.11 -8.36
CA LYS A 83 12.68 5.05 -8.82
C LYS A 83 12.19 3.67 -8.43
N GLN A 84 11.68 3.55 -7.21
CA GLN A 84 11.10 2.31 -6.69
C GLN A 84 10.02 2.60 -5.64
N ALA A 85 8.98 1.78 -5.63
CA ALA A 85 7.88 1.90 -4.67
C ALA A 85 7.30 0.53 -4.32
N ILE A 86 6.84 0.37 -3.08
CA ILE A 86 6.00 -0.75 -2.66
C ILE A 86 4.56 -0.26 -2.65
N VAL A 87 3.68 -0.94 -3.38
CA VAL A 87 2.23 -0.76 -3.28
C VAL A 87 1.70 -1.75 -2.26
N HIS A 88 1.38 -1.25 -1.07
CA HIS A 88 0.83 -2.03 0.01
C HIS A 88 -0.69 -1.98 -0.06
N PHE A 89 -1.32 -3.02 -0.57
CA PHE A 89 -2.78 -3.10 -0.67
C PHE A 89 -3.37 -4.07 0.34
N TYR A 90 -4.59 -3.78 0.79
CA TYR A 90 -5.24 -4.55 1.83
C TYR A 90 -6.76 -4.63 1.66
N ASN A 91 -7.35 -5.66 2.22
CA ASN A 91 -8.77 -5.74 2.53
C ASN A 91 -8.98 -6.60 3.78
N SER A 92 -10.08 -6.34 4.48
CA SER A 92 -10.36 -7.07 5.71
C SER A 92 -10.80 -8.50 5.45
N VAL A 93 -10.27 -9.42 6.26
CA VAL A 93 -10.59 -10.85 6.23
C VAL A 93 -11.42 -11.31 7.44
N ASN A 94 -11.67 -10.42 8.38
CA ASN A 94 -12.41 -10.69 9.61
C ASN A 94 -13.84 -11.16 9.32
N PRO A 95 -14.35 -12.24 9.98
CA PRO A 95 -15.70 -12.75 9.76
C PRO A 95 -16.81 -11.74 9.98
N LEU A 96 -16.66 -10.85 10.99
CA LEU A 96 -17.65 -9.81 11.25
C LEU A 96 -17.71 -8.79 10.11
N GLN A 97 -16.55 -8.34 9.62
CA GLN A 97 -16.49 -7.38 8.54
C GLN A 97 -16.93 -8.00 7.20
N ARG A 98 -16.60 -9.26 6.94
CA ARG A 98 -17.16 -9.99 5.78
C ARG A 98 -18.68 -9.94 5.76
N ARG A 99 -19.31 -10.23 6.89
CA ARG A 99 -20.77 -10.29 7.01
C ARG A 99 -21.43 -8.91 7.02
N VAL A 100 -20.88 -7.95 7.79
CA VAL A 100 -21.57 -6.68 8.10
C VAL A 100 -21.15 -5.57 7.12
N VAL A 101 -19.88 -5.51 6.75
CA VAL A 101 -19.36 -4.44 5.88
C VAL A 101 -19.47 -4.81 4.41
N PHE A 102 -19.02 -6.01 4.05
CA PHE A 102 -19.01 -6.44 2.65
C PHE A 102 -20.28 -7.18 2.24
N GLY A 103 -20.96 -7.85 3.17
CA GLY A 103 -22.08 -8.75 2.84
C GLY A 103 -21.63 -9.94 1.99
N LEU A 104 -20.38 -10.40 2.16
CA LEU A 104 -19.73 -11.43 1.34
C LEU A 104 -19.23 -12.59 2.20
N ASP A 105 -19.14 -13.75 1.56
CA ASP A 105 -18.45 -14.92 2.08
C ASP A 105 -16.92 -14.85 1.84
N GLN A 106 -16.21 -15.93 2.19
CA GLN A 106 -14.76 -16.02 1.98
C GLN A 106 -14.39 -15.89 0.50
N ALA A 107 -15.14 -16.52 -0.40
CA ALA A 107 -14.89 -16.48 -1.84
C ALA A 107 -15.06 -15.06 -2.40
N GLY A 108 -16.09 -14.33 -1.96
CA GLY A 108 -16.33 -12.95 -2.36
C GLY A 108 -15.22 -12.00 -1.88
N VAL A 109 -14.74 -12.21 -0.64
CA VAL A 109 -13.63 -11.39 -0.10
C VAL A 109 -12.29 -11.75 -0.77
N THR A 110 -12.04 -13.02 -1.08
CA THR A 110 -10.89 -13.43 -1.89
C THR A 110 -10.91 -12.76 -3.26
N LYS A 111 -12.08 -12.69 -3.90
CA LYS A 111 -12.23 -12.01 -5.19
C LYS A 111 -11.83 -10.53 -5.11
N ILE A 112 -12.16 -9.82 -4.03
CA ILE A 112 -11.72 -8.42 -3.83
C ILE A 112 -10.17 -8.34 -3.86
N ALA A 113 -9.48 -9.23 -3.16
CA ALA A 113 -8.02 -9.26 -3.10
C ALA A 113 -7.39 -9.58 -4.48
N VAL A 114 -7.91 -10.59 -5.16
CA VAL A 114 -7.44 -11.04 -6.48
C VAL A 114 -7.69 -9.96 -7.54
N ASP A 115 -8.86 -9.35 -7.56
CA ASP A 115 -9.17 -8.24 -8.49
C ASP A 115 -8.24 -7.05 -8.24
N ALA A 116 -7.95 -6.73 -6.97
CA ALA A 116 -7.01 -5.66 -6.61
C ALA A 116 -5.58 -5.98 -7.08
N ALA A 117 -5.09 -7.19 -6.83
CA ALA A 117 -3.78 -7.64 -7.29
C ALA A 117 -3.67 -7.57 -8.82
N THR A 118 -4.69 -8.06 -9.53
CA THR A 118 -4.78 -8.01 -10.99
C THR A 118 -4.74 -6.57 -11.51
N LEU A 119 -5.50 -5.67 -10.88
CA LEU A 119 -5.50 -4.26 -11.24
C LEU A 119 -4.13 -3.62 -11.00
N CYS A 120 -3.50 -3.90 -9.86
CA CYS A 120 -2.16 -3.40 -9.55
C CYS A 120 -1.16 -3.81 -10.63
N ARG A 121 -1.12 -5.09 -11.02
CA ARG A 121 -0.27 -5.57 -12.11
C ARG A 121 -0.56 -4.86 -13.43
N SER A 122 -1.83 -4.66 -13.77
CA SER A 122 -2.24 -4.01 -15.02
C SER A 122 -1.86 -2.52 -15.10
N LEU A 123 -1.63 -1.88 -13.96
CA LEU A 123 -1.26 -0.45 -13.88
C LEU A 123 0.25 -0.20 -13.92
N GLU A 124 1.11 -1.21 -13.79
CA GLU A 124 2.58 -1.04 -13.88
C GLU A 124 3.03 -0.24 -15.11
N PRO A 125 2.49 -0.48 -16.32
CA PRO A 125 2.89 0.31 -17.49
C PRO A 125 2.59 1.82 -17.37
N THR A 126 1.64 2.22 -16.50
CA THR A 126 1.29 3.63 -16.29
C THR A 126 2.33 4.40 -15.47
N VAL A 127 3.22 3.67 -14.80
CA VAL A 127 4.34 4.18 -14.01
C VAL A 127 5.67 3.68 -14.57
N ALA A 128 5.79 3.62 -15.89
CA ALA A 128 7.01 3.18 -16.57
C ALA A 128 8.24 3.90 -16.00
N GLY A 129 9.29 3.14 -15.67
CA GLY A 129 10.50 3.65 -15.01
C GLY A 129 10.48 3.54 -13.47
N THR A 130 9.34 3.27 -12.86
CA THR A 130 9.24 2.94 -11.42
C THR A 130 9.29 1.43 -11.25
N ARG A 131 10.24 0.91 -10.46
CA ARG A 131 10.22 -0.49 -10.04
C ARG A 131 9.17 -0.66 -8.94
N VAL A 132 8.05 -1.31 -9.29
CA VAL A 132 6.97 -1.60 -8.34
C VAL A 132 7.20 -2.95 -7.68
N ARG A 133 7.06 -3.00 -6.35
CA ARG A 133 6.93 -4.21 -5.55
C ARG A 133 5.60 -4.19 -4.82
N TYR A 134 5.20 -5.33 -4.29
CA TYR A 134 3.89 -5.50 -3.68
C TYR A 134 3.98 -5.99 -2.24
N GLU A 135 3.08 -5.50 -1.42
CA GLU A 135 2.75 -6.06 -0.12
C GLU A 135 1.23 -6.23 -0.05
N TYR A 136 0.76 -7.39 0.37
CA TYR A 136 -0.64 -7.63 0.65
C TYR A 136 -0.87 -7.88 2.13
N SER A 137 -1.82 -7.17 2.73
CA SER A 137 -2.22 -7.39 4.13
C SER A 137 -3.66 -7.89 4.22
N PRO A 138 -3.87 -9.10 4.75
CA PRO A 138 -5.19 -9.56 5.19
C PRO A 138 -5.57 -8.82 6.49
N GLU A 139 -6.22 -7.66 6.37
CA GLU A 139 -6.54 -6.77 7.48
C GLU A 139 -7.42 -7.45 8.53
N SER A 140 -7.26 -7.06 9.81
CA SER A 140 -7.96 -7.67 10.96
C SER A 140 -7.71 -9.18 11.08
N PHE A 141 -6.50 -9.60 10.79
CA PHE A 141 -6.04 -10.98 10.68
C PHE A 141 -6.33 -11.84 11.91
N THR A 142 -6.19 -11.28 13.13
CA THR A 142 -6.26 -12.05 14.39
C THR A 142 -7.61 -12.72 14.65
N LEU A 143 -8.67 -12.33 13.97
CA LEU A 143 -10.01 -12.93 14.07
C LEU A 143 -10.39 -13.74 12.83
N ALA A 144 -9.50 -13.83 11.84
CA ALA A 144 -9.73 -14.67 10.66
C ALA A 144 -9.44 -16.13 10.96
N GLU A 145 -10.12 -17.01 10.24
CA GLU A 145 -9.81 -18.43 10.24
C GLU A 145 -8.43 -18.64 9.62
N PRO A 146 -7.49 -19.36 10.27
CA PRO A 146 -6.12 -19.53 9.77
C PRO A 146 -6.04 -20.08 8.33
N GLU A 147 -6.90 -21.05 8.03
CA GLU A 147 -6.95 -21.69 6.72
C GLU A 147 -7.41 -20.70 5.63
N PHE A 148 -8.36 -19.84 5.97
CA PHE A 148 -8.82 -18.79 5.05
C PHE A 148 -7.74 -17.73 4.84
N ALA A 149 -7.04 -17.34 5.90
CA ALA A 149 -5.97 -16.37 5.81
C ALA A 149 -4.82 -16.87 4.90
N VAL A 150 -4.47 -18.15 4.98
CA VAL A 150 -3.50 -18.79 4.06
C VAL A 150 -4.04 -18.76 2.63
N ALA A 151 -5.27 -19.27 2.42
CA ALA A 151 -5.85 -19.40 1.09
C ALA A 151 -5.98 -18.06 0.34
N ILE A 152 -6.35 -16.97 1.03
CA ILE A 152 -6.44 -15.64 0.39
C ILE A 152 -5.05 -15.09 0.04
N CYS A 153 -4.04 -15.32 0.89
CA CYS A 153 -2.67 -14.92 0.58
C CYS A 153 -2.12 -15.69 -0.61
N GLU A 154 -2.35 -17.01 -0.67
CA GLU A 154 -1.97 -17.85 -1.82
C GLU A 154 -2.64 -17.36 -3.11
N ALA A 155 -3.94 -17.08 -3.08
CA ALA A 155 -4.67 -16.56 -4.25
C ALA A 155 -4.14 -15.20 -4.75
N VAL A 156 -3.66 -14.35 -3.84
CA VAL A 156 -2.98 -13.10 -4.21
C VAL A 156 -1.59 -13.38 -4.79
N MET A 157 -0.82 -14.30 -4.18
CA MET A 157 0.49 -14.69 -4.69
C MET A 157 0.43 -15.30 -6.09
N ASP A 158 -0.61 -16.05 -6.41
CA ASP A 158 -0.82 -16.60 -7.76
C ASP A 158 -0.95 -15.52 -8.85
N VAL A 159 -1.42 -14.32 -8.48
CA VAL A 159 -1.53 -13.16 -9.39
C VAL A 159 -0.24 -12.34 -9.41
N ILE A 160 0.33 -12.09 -8.24
CA ILE A 160 1.54 -11.27 -8.11
C ILE A 160 2.79 -12.02 -8.60
N GLU A 161 2.80 -13.35 -8.47
CA GLU A 161 3.95 -14.21 -8.80
C GLU A 161 5.23 -13.69 -8.13
N PRO A 162 5.27 -13.67 -6.78
CA PRO A 162 6.35 -13.00 -6.06
C PRO A 162 7.71 -13.63 -6.36
N THR A 163 8.68 -12.77 -6.58
CA THR A 163 10.08 -13.11 -6.79
C THR A 163 10.96 -12.37 -5.77
N PRO A 164 12.25 -12.67 -5.66
CA PRO A 164 13.14 -11.86 -4.80
C PRO A 164 13.23 -10.38 -5.17
N THR A 165 12.64 -9.97 -6.29
CA THR A 165 12.77 -8.61 -6.84
C THR A 165 11.47 -7.83 -7.00
N ASN A 166 10.31 -8.48 -6.81
CA ASN A 166 9.00 -7.81 -6.85
C ASN A 166 8.14 -8.12 -5.62
#